data_77f33cc90703efb266a82fff5fa631bd
#
_entry.id   77f33cc90703efb266a82fff5fa631bd
#
_cell.length_a   1.000
_cell.length_b   1.000
_cell.length_c   1.000
_cell.angle_alpha   90.00
_cell.angle_beta   90.00
_cell.angle_gamma   90.00
#
_symmetry.space_group_name_H-M   'P 1'
#
loop_
_entity.id
_entity.type
_entity.pdbx_description
1 polymer ?
#
loop_
_entity_poly.entity_id
_entity_poly.type
_entity_poly.pdbx_seq_one_letter_code
_entity_poly.pdbx_strand_id
1 'polypeptide(L)' 'DYGVETAGDLMSLLVRLEDSFGIVPSADGSGLSLNPKAPHAPKAAMAIELWAEKRARLENGEIDAAEYEDWKASL' A
#
# COMPACT_ATOMS: atom_id res chain seq x y z
N ASP A 1 4.96 16.37 -3.98
CA ASP A 1 5.83 15.97 -2.90
C ASP A 1 5.09 16.00 -1.57
N TYR A 2 5.03 14.89 -0.91
CA TYR A 2 4.26 14.75 0.33
C TYR A 2 5.15 14.72 1.57
N GLY A 3 6.38 15.14 1.44
CA GLY A 3 7.31 15.22 2.55
C GLY A 3 7.88 13.88 3.03
N VAL A 4 7.79 12.84 2.22
CA VAL A 4 8.36 11.54 2.56
C VAL A 4 9.73 11.43 1.91
N GLU A 5 10.68 12.21 2.42
CA GLU A 5 12.02 12.32 1.83
C GLU A 5 13.11 11.66 2.68
N THR A 6 12.82 11.40 3.94
CA THR A 6 13.79 10.79 4.84
C THR A 6 13.25 9.50 5.43
N ALA A 7 14.15 8.69 5.99
CA ALA A 7 13.74 7.47 6.69
C ALA A 7 12.81 7.77 7.87
N GLY A 8 13.03 8.93 8.53
CA GLY A 8 12.15 9.35 9.62
C GLY A 8 10.73 9.67 9.16
N ASP A 9 10.62 10.37 8.01
CA ASP A 9 9.32 10.67 7.42
C ASP A 9 8.59 9.40 7.03
N LEU A 10 9.29 8.45 6.42
CA LEU A 10 8.73 7.17 6.06
C LEU A 10 8.26 6.40 7.29
N MET A 11 9.07 6.38 8.33
CA MET A 11 8.71 5.68 9.57
C MET A 11 7.45 6.28 10.21
N SER A 12 7.32 7.61 10.20
CA SER A 12 6.13 8.28 10.73
C SER A 12 4.87 7.88 9.95
N LEU A 13 4.98 7.77 8.63
CA LEU A 13 3.88 7.32 7.80
C LEU A 13 3.49 5.88 8.11
N LEU A 14 4.49 5.00 8.19
CA LEU A 14 4.25 3.58 8.47
C LEU A 14 3.57 3.36 9.82
N VAL A 15 4.00 4.08 10.84
CA VAL A 15 3.39 3.97 12.18
C VAL A 15 1.93 4.43 12.16
N ARG A 16 1.62 5.48 11.40
CA ARG A 16 0.23 5.93 11.27
C ARG A 16 -0.62 4.90 10.53
N LEU A 17 -0.04 4.20 9.56
CA LEU A 17 -0.75 3.13 8.86
C LEU A 17 -1.05 1.97 9.80
N GLU A 18 -0.15 1.67 10.72
CA GLU A 18 -0.40 0.65 11.74
C GLU A 18 -1.61 1.04 12.60
N ASP A 19 -1.61 2.25 13.12
CA ASP A 19 -2.65 2.67 14.07
C ASP A 19 -4.03 2.75 13.43
N SER A 20 -4.11 3.27 12.21
CA SER A 20 -5.40 3.49 11.54
C SER A 20 -5.89 2.28 10.77
N PHE A 21 -5.00 1.59 10.09
CA PHE A 21 -5.37 0.55 9.13
C PHE A 21 -4.88 -0.85 9.51
N GLY A 22 -4.02 -0.94 10.51
CA GLY A 22 -3.50 -2.24 10.95
C GLY A 22 -2.46 -2.83 10.01
N ILE A 23 -1.78 -2.00 9.23
CA ILE A 23 -0.71 -2.46 8.37
C ILE A 23 0.54 -2.61 9.23
N VAL A 24 1.00 -3.84 9.40
CA VAL A 24 2.09 -4.16 10.32
C VAL A 24 3.17 -4.95 9.57
N PRO A 25 4.43 -4.88 10.04
CA PRO A 25 5.47 -5.69 9.42
C PRO A 25 5.25 -7.18 9.71
N SER A 26 5.63 -8.01 8.75
CA SER A 26 5.71 -9.44 9.00
C SER A 26 6.85 -9.72 10.00
N ALA A 27 6.79 -10.87 10.65
CA ALA A 27 7.72 -11.18 11.75
C ALA A 27 9.19 -11.13 11.34
N ASP A 28 9.48 -11.49 10.10
CA ASP A 28 10.86 -11.50 9.57
C ASP A 28 11.25 -10.16 8.91
N GLY A 29 10.35 -9.19 8.89
CA GLY A 29 10.62 -7.89 8.28
C GLY A 29 10.64 -7.87 6.77
N SER A 30 10.24 -8.95 6.10
CA SER A 30 10.31 -9.05 4.64
C SER A 30 9.13 -8.43 3.92
N GLY A 31 8.08 -8.08 4.62
CA GLY A 31 6.88 -7.52 4.00
C GLY A 31 5.92 -6.98 5.04
N LEU A 32 4.69 -6.78 4.59
CA LEU A 32 3.63 -6.21 5.43
C LEU A 32 2.45 -7.18 5.49
N SER A 33 1.71 -7.13 6.58
CA SER A 33 0.47 -7.88 6.74
C SER A 33 -0.58 -6.95 7.35
N LEU A 34 -1.81 -7.46 7.47
CA LEU A 34 -2.93 -6.66 7.94
C LEU A 34 -3.48 -7.22 9.23
N ASN A 35 -3.59 -6.37 10.25
CA ASN A 35 -4.27 -6.73 11.48
C ASN A 35 -5.77 -6.43 11.31
N PRO A 36 -6.63 -7.46 11.25
CA PRO A 36 -8.06 -7.24 10.98
C PRO A 36 -8.80 -6.52 12.09
N LYS A 37 -8.19 -6.33 13.24
CA LYS A 37 -8.82 -5.67 14.38
C LYS A 37 -8.67 -4.15 14.36
N ALA A 38 -7.86 -3.59 13.46
CA ALA A 38 -7.69 -2.15 13.36
C ALA A 38 -8.99 -1.49 12.88
N PRO A 39 -9.27 -0.23 13.29
CA PRO A 39 -10.54 0.44 12.97
C PRO A 39 -10.86 0.51 11.47
N HIS A 40 -9.86 0.72 10.63
CA HIS A 40 -10.06 0.88 9.19
C HIS A 40 -9.45 -0.27 8.38
N ALA A 41 -9.24 -1.42 9.01
CA ALA A 41 -8.66 -2.58 8.32
C ALA A 41 -9.46 -3.02 7.08
N PRO A 42 -10.81 -3.03 7.07
CA PRO A 42 -11.55 -3.38 5.86
C PRO A 42 -11.24 -2.46 4.67
N LYS A 43 -11.06 -1.17 4.91
CA LYS A 43 -10.69 -0.23 3.84
C LYS A 43 -9.30 -0.52 3.30
N ALA A 44 -8.37 -0.84 4.20
CA ALA A 44 -7.02 -1.21 3.80
C ALA A 44 -7.02 -2.49 2.98
N ALA A 45 -7.81 -3.49 3.39
CA ALA A 45 -7.91 -4.74 2.65
C ALA A 45 -8.41 -4.51 1.22
N MET A 46 -9.45 -3.70 1.06
CA MET A 46 -9.98 -3.36 -0.26
C MET A 46 -8.96 -2.63 -1.13
N ALA A 47 -8.24 -1.68 -0.55
CA ALA A 47 -7.23 -0.92 -1.26
C ALA A 47 -6.08 -1.82 -1.73
N ILE A 48 -5.62 -2.70 -0.86
CA ILE A 48 -4.55 -3.64 -1.18
C ILE A 48 -4.97 -4.60 -2.29
N GLU A 49 -6.20 -5.10 -2.24
CA GLU A 49 -6.73 -5.99 -3.28
C GLU A 49 -6.79 -5.28 -4.63
N LEU A 50 -7.26 -4.04 -4.66
CA LEU A 50 -7.30 -3.26 -5.90
C LEU A 50 -5.89 -3.04 -6.45
N TRP A 51 -4.97 -2.68 -5.59
CA TRP A 51 -3.58 -2.48 -5.99
C TRP A 51 -2.97 -3.77 -6.55
N ALA A 52 -3.19 -4.89 -5.85
CA ALA A 52 -2.69 -6.19 -6.30
C ALA A 52 -3.27 -6.56 -7.67
N GLU A 53 -4.54 -6.28 -7.92
CA GLU A 53 -5.17 -6.53 -9.21
C GLU A 53 -4.51 -5.71 -10.32
N LYS A 54 -4.26 -4.42 -10.07
CA LYS A 54 -3.60 -3.57 -11.05
C LYS A 54 -2.18 -4.03 -11.35
N ARG A 55 -1.45 -4.46 -10.33
CA ARG A 55 -0.10 -4.99 -10.53
C ARG A 55 -0.12 -6.29 -11.34
N ALA A 56 -1.09 -7.15 -11.09
CA ALA A 56 -1.23 -8.40 -11.86
C ALA A 56 -1.51 -8.11 -13.33
N ARG A 57 -2.36 -7.13 -13.62
CA ARG A 57 -2.64 -6.74 -15.01
C ARG A 57 -1.40 -6.21 -15.72
N LEU A 58 -0.59 -5.44 -15.00
CA LEU A 58 0.68 -4.96 -15.54
C LEU A 58 1.61 -6.12 -15.87
N GLU A 59 1.76 -7.07 -14.95
CA GLU A 59 2.63 -8.24 -15.16
C GLU A 59 2.14 -9.12 -16.30
N ASN A 60 0.83 -9.23 -16.48
CA ASN A 60 0.24 -10.07 -17.54
C ASN A 60 0.15 -9.35 -18.90
N GLY A 61 0.59 -8.11 -18.97
CA GLY A 61 0.56 -7.36 -20.22
C GLY A 61 -0.83 -6.83 -20.60
N GLU A 62 -1.80 -6.87 -19.69
CA GLU A 62 -3.14 -6.36 -19.94
C GLU A 62 -3.18 -4.83 -19.91
N ILE A 63 -2.28 -4.23 -19.15
CA ILE A 63 -2.04 -2.78 -19.19
C ILE A 63 -0.52 -2.57 -19.30
N ASP A 64 -0.12 -1.43 -19.82
CA ASP A 64 1.30 -1.10 -19.93
C ASP A 64 1.75 -0.20 -18.77
N ALA A 65 3.06 0.08 -18.72
CA ALA A 65 3.63 0.88 -17.65
C ALA A 65 3.02 2.28 -17.58
N ALA A 66 2.73 2.89 -18.75
CA ALA A 66 2.14 4.23 -18.79
C ALA A 66 0.72 4.22 -18.21
N GLU A 67 -0.06 3.21 -18.53
CA GLU A 67 -1.41 3.08 -17.98
C GLU A 67 -1.38 2.88 -16.46
N TYR A 68 -0.42 2.11 -15.98
CA TYR A 68 -0.25 1.89 -14.55
C TYR A 68 0.12 3.20 -13.83
N GLU A 69 1.05 3.97 -14.39
CA GLU A 69 1.44 5.26 -13.82
C GLU A 69 0.26 6.25 -13.85
N ASP A 70 -0.53 6.25 -14.92
CA ASP A 70 -1.72 7.09 -15.02
C ASP A 70 -2.74 6.73 -13.93
N TRP A 71 -2.94 5.45 -13.69
CA TRP A 71 -3.84 5.02 -12.62
C TRP A 71 -3.35 5.52 -11.25
N LYS A 72 -2.05 5.38 -10.96
CA LYS A 72 -1.51 5.88 -9.69
C LYS A 72 -1.67 7.39 -9.56
N ALA A 73 -1.50 8.12 -10.63
CA ALA A 73 -1.64 9.58 -10.61
C ALA A 73 -3.08 10.03 -10.43
N SER A 74 -4.05 9.18 -10.73
CA SER A 74 -5.47 9.51 -10.62
C SER A 74 -6.04 9.34 -9.21
N LEU A 75 -5.26 8.78 -8.31
CA LEU A 75 -5.71 8.49 -6.94
C LEU A 75 -5.88 9.72 -6.06
#